data_dd42a76b2a35f3e37c0dae7e1ac9418d
#
_entry.id   dd42a76b2a35f3e37c0dae7e1ac9418d
#
_cell.length_a   1.000
_cell.length_b   1.000
_cell.length_c   1.000
_cell.angle_alpha   90.00
_cell.angle_beta   90.00
_cell.angle_gamma   90.00
#
_symmetry.space_group_name_H-M   'P 1'
#
loop_
_entity.id
_entity.type
_entity.pdbx_description
1 polymer ?
#
loop_
_entity_poly.entity_id
_entity_poly.type
_entity_poly.pdbx_seq_one_letter_code
_entity_poly.pdbx_strand_id
1 'polypeptide(L)'
;MKAMIFAAGLGTRLKPLTDNTPKALLPINGKPMLEHVILKLKDAGFHQIVINVHHLGDQIINFLAANNNFGIQIHISDERDYLLDTGGGIKHAASFLQGNEPFLIHNVDIISNIDLRALYNHHVETNPLATLLVSKRNTSRYLLFNKENKLCGWHNRETGEVKSFYPDFDPNQYNEYAFSGIHVLSPKIFDWMEEWTGKFPIINFYLSICAKTNIHAYADEHLHLIDVGKPETLQVAENFLRESFTPDK
;
A
#
# COMPACT_ATOMS: atom_id res chain seq x y z
N MET A 1 12.02 -4.34 -11.83
CA MET A 1 11.54 -3.65 -10.60
C MET A 1 10.83 -4.66 -9.70
N LYS A 2 10.91 -4.47 -8.38
CA LYS A 2 10.27 -5.31 -7.35
C LYS A 2 9.04 -4.62 -6.78
N ALA A 3 8.03 -5.39 -6.38
CA ALA A 3 6.89 -4.90 -5.62
C ALA A 3 6.47 -5.89 -4.53
N MET A 4 5.68 -5.40 -3.56
CA MET A 4 4.98 -6.26 -2.61
C MET A 4 3.49 -5.88 -2.60
N ILE A 5 2.63 -6.89 -2.59
CA ILE A 5 1.18 -6.72 -2.44
C ILE A 5 0.78 -7.17 -1.03
N PHE A 6 0.10 -6.31 -0.27
CA PHE A 6 -0.50 -6.68 0.99
C PHE A 6 -1.84 -7.40 0.76
N ALA A 7 -1.84 -8.73 0.94
CA ALA A 7 -3.00 -9.59 0.79
C ALA A 7 -3.38 -10.37 2.08
N ALA A 8 -2.65 -10.15 3.19
CA ALA A 8 -2.86 -10.83 4.48
C ALA A 8 -4.06 -10.30 5.31
N GLY A 9 -4.82 -9.33 4.80
CA GLY A 9 -5.92 -8.70 5.51
C GLY A 9 -7.10 -9.64 5.76
N LEU A 10 -7.68 -9.62 6.97
CA LEU A 10 -8.81 -10.46 7.38
C LEU A 10 -10.14 -10.12 6.68
N GLY A 11 -10.28 -8.92 6.11
CA GLY A 11 -11.48 -8.50 5.40
C GLY A 11 -12.76 -8.39 6.26
N THR A 12 -12.65 -8.21 7.57
CA THR A 12 -13.78 -8.29 8.53
C THR A 12 -14.95 -7.37 8.21
N ARG A 13 -14.70 -6.21 7.59
CA ARG A 13 -15.73 -5.24 7.17
C ARG A 13 -16.52 -5.67 5.92
N LEU A 14 -16.04 -6.69 5.21
CA LEU A 14 -16.67 -7.25 4.00
C LEU A 14 -17.43 -8.54 4.29
N LYS A 15 -17.57 -8.94 5.55
CA LYS A 15 -18.42 -10.09 5.92
C LYS A 15 -19.88 -9.86 5.51
N PRO A 16 -20.60 -10.92 5.05
CA PRO A 16 -20.20 -12.33 5.03
C PRO A 16 -19.35 -12.76 3.81
N LEU A 17 -19.06 -11.88 2.85
CA LEU A 17 -18.33 -12.23 1.61
C LEU A 17 -16.95 -12.83 1.89
N THR A 18 -16.32 -12.41 2.99
CA THR A 18 -14.98 -12.86 3.40
C THR A 18 -14.98 -14.02 4.41
N ASP A 19 -16.11 -14.65 4.69
CA ASP A 19 -16.14 -15.79 5.62
C ASP A 19 -15.42 -17.02 5.03
N ASN A 20 -15.56 -17.24 3.72
CA ASN A 20 -14.99 -18.40 3.02
C ASN A 20 -14.08 -18.03 1.83
N THR A 21 -13.87 -16.73 1.58
CA THR A 21 -13.03 -16.24 0.48
C THR A 21 -12.13 -15.14 1.00
N PRO A 22 -10.79 -15.20 0.81
CA PRO A 22 -9.92 -14.13 1.26
C PRO A 22 -10.27 -12.85 0.51
N LYS A 23 -10.18 -11.69 1.21
CA LYS A 23 -10.49 -10.37 0.62
C LYS A 23 -9.83 -10.16 -0.74
N ALA A 24 -8.57 -10.58 -0.87
CA ALA A 24 -7.79 -10.45 -2.10
C ALA A 24 -8.41 -11.17 -3.32
N LEU A 25 -9.22 -12.19 -3.09
CA LEU A 25 -9.90 -12.95 -4.14
C LEU A 25 -11.36 -12.55 -4.37
N LEU A 26 -11.89 -11.55 -3.66
CA LEU A 26 -13.21 -11.01 -3.99
C LEU A 26 -13.20 -10.38 -5.38
N PRO A 27 -14.21 -10.68 -6.22
CA PRO A 27 -14.23 -10.21 -7.60
C PRO A 27 -14.67 -8.76 -7.72
N ILE A 28 -14.05 -8.03 -8.66
CA ILE A 28 -14.49 -6.73 -9.18
C ILE A 28 -14.57 -6.89 -10.70
N ASN A 29 -15.72 -6.68 -11.32
CA ASN A 29 -15.97 -6.96 -12.74
C ASN A 29 -15.50 -8.37 -13.17
N GLY A 30 -15.80 -9.38 -12.34
CA GLY A 30 -15.51 -10.79 -12.63
C GLY A 30 -14.05 -11.23 -12.42
N LYS A 31 -13.15 -10.34 -12.02
CA LYS A 31 -11.74 -10.65 -11.74
C LYS A 31 -11.41 -10.36 -10.26
N PRO A 32 -10.64 -11.24 -9.57
CA PRO A 32 -10.18 -10.98 -8.21
C PRO A 32 -9.43 -9.66 -8.08
N MET A 33 -9.58 -8.96 -6.93
CA MET A 33 -8.79 -7.74 -6.64
C MET A 33 -7.30 -7.97 -6.82
N LEU A 34 -6.79 -9.12 -6.38
CA LEU A 34 -5.38 -9.49 -6.52
C LEU A 34 -4.95 -9.53 -7.99
N GLU A 35 -5.79 -10.05 -8.89
CA GLU A 35 -5.51 -10.10 -10.33
C GLU A 35 -5.38 -8.69 -10.92
N HIS A 36 -6.29 -7.77 -10.57
CA HIS A 36 -6.22 -6.38 -11.01
C HIS A 36 -4.89 -5.73 -10.61
N VAL A 37 -4.47 -5.91 -9.35
CA VAL A 37 -3.22 -5.31 -8.84
C VAL A 37 -2.00 -5.96 -9.50
N ILE A 38 -1.97 -7.29 -9.65
CA ILE A 38 -0.86 -7.98 -10.32
C ILE A 38 -0.70 -7.50 -11.77
N LEU A 39 -1.79 -7.45 -12.53
CA LEU A 39 -1.75 -7.01 -13.93
C LEU A 39 -1.29 -5.56 -14.04
N LYS A 40 -1.79 -4.66 -13.20
CA LYS A 40 -1.36 -3.25 -13.16
C LYS A 40 0.13 -3.11 -12.85
N LEU A 41 0.65 -3.87 -11.88
CA LEU A 41 2.08 -3.89 -11.57
C LEU A 41 2.91 -4.44 -12.73
N LYS A 42 2.46 -5.54 -13.34
CA LYS A 42 3.12 -6.15 -14.51
C LYS A 42 3.21 -5.16 -15.66
N ASP A 43 2.11 -4.47 -16.02
CA ASP A 43 2.06 -3.48 -17.09
C ASP A 43 2.97 -2.29 -16.80
N ALA A 44 3.12 -1.91 -15.53
CA ALA A 44 4.06 -0.89 -15.08
C ALA A 44 5.54 -1.40 -15.07
N GLY A 45 5.80 -2.68 -15.38
CA GLY A 45 7.14 -3.26 -15.49
C GLY A 45 7.69 -3.88 -14.20
N PHE A 46 6.84 -4.20 -13.23
CA PHE A 46 7.21 -4.97 -12.05
C PHE A 46 7.09 -6.47 -12.37
N HIS A 47 8.23 -7.17 -12.39
CA HIS A 47 8.30 -8.61 -12.78
C HIS A 47 8.66 -9.52 -11.61
N GLN A 48 8.93 -8.97 -10.43
CA GLN A 48 9.14 -9.70 -9.21
C GLN A 48 8.20 -9.13 -8.14
N ILE A 49 7.24 -9.94 -7.69
CA ILE A 49 6.22 -9.52 -6.74
C ILE A 49 6.24 -10.44 -5.52
N VAL A 50 6.29 -9.85 -4.32
CA VAL A 50 6.08 -10.55 -3.06
C VAL A 50 4.61 -10.38 -2.67
N ILE A 51 3.94 -11.45 -2.26
CA ILE A 51 2.55 -11.39 -1.79
C ILE A 51 2.52 -11.98 -0.39
N ASN A 52 2.13 -11.19 0.61
CA ASN A 52 1.94 -11.75 1.93
C ASN A 52 0.56 -12.41 2.06
N VAL A 53 0.51 -13.52 2.77
CA VAL A 53 -0.71 -14.31 2.98
C VAL A 53 -0.87 -14.63 4.47
N HIS A 54 -2.14 -14.67 4.93
CA HIS A 54 -2.49 -15.06 6.29
C HIS A 54 -3.77 -15.90 6.28
N HIS A 55 -4.94 -15.33 6.61
CA HIS A 55 -6.22 -16.02 6.64
C HIS A 55 -6.61 -16.52 5.24
N LEU A 56 -6.97 -17.80 5.12
CA LEU A 56 -7.28 -18.47 3.83
C LEU A 56 -6.15 -18.36 2.79
N GLY A 57 -4.88 -18.26 3.24
CA GLY A 57 -3.72 -18.07 2.39
C GLY A 57 -3.54 -19.12 1.30
N ASP A 58 -3.95 -20.38 1.57
CA ASP A 58 -3.87 -21.47 0.58
C ASP A 58 -4.73 -21.19 -0.66
N GLN A 59 -5.87 -20.49 -0.52
CA GLN A 59 -6.68 -20.10 -1.67
C GLN A 59 -5.95 -19.11 -2.57
N ILE A 60 -5.20 -18.15 -1.98
CA ILE A 60 -4.38 -17.20 -2.73
C ILE A 60 -3.27 -17.94 -3.47
N ILE A 61 -2.56 -18.83 -2.79
CA ILE A 61 -1.47 -19.64 -3.38
C ILE A 61 -1.99 -20.48 -4.55
N ASN A 62 -3.12 -21.18 -4.35
CA ASN A 62 -3.74 -22.00 -5.39
C ASN A 62 -4.21 -21.16 -6.58
N PHE A 63 -4.78 -19.96 -6.33
CA PHE A 63 -5.18 -19.05 -7.39
C PHE A 63 -3.97 -18.59 -8.25
N LEU A 64 -2.87 -18.24 -7.62
CA LEU A 64 -1.64 -17.84 -8.31
C LEU A 64 -1.09 -18.99 -9.16
N ALA A 65 -1.02 -20.19 -8.59
CA ALA A 65 -0.55 -21.38 -9.30
C ALA A 65 -1.44 -21.73 -10.51
N ALA A 66 -2.78 -21.68 -10.34
CA ALA A 66 -3.73 -21.95 -11.41
C ALA A 66 -3.63 -20.94 -12.57
N ASN A 67 -3.11 -19.74 -12.34
CA ASN A 67 -2.89 -18.70 -13.34
C ASN A 67 -1.41 -18.61 -13.77
N ASN A 68 -0.59 -19.66 -13.55
CA ASN A 68 0.84 -19.69 -13.89
C ASN A 68 1.59 -18.43 -13.39
N ASN A 69 1.25 -17.94 -12.18
CA ASN A 69 1.79 -16.71 -11.59
C ASN A 69 1.76 -15.50 -12.54
N PHE A 70 0.79 -15.44 -13.45
CA PHE A 70 0.65 -14.38 -14.46
C PHE A 70 1.90 -14.18 -15.34
N GLY A 71 2.78 -15.20 -15.43
CA GLY A 71 4.04 -15.15 -16.19
C GLY A 71 5.10 -14.22 -15.59
N ILE A 72 5.05 -13.96 -14.28
CA ILE A 72 6.02 -13.17 -13.51
C ILE A 72 6.56 -13.97 -12.31
N GLN A 73 7.63 -13.50 -11.71
CA GLN A 73 8.18 -14.11 -10.51
C GLN A 73 7.38 -13.69 -9.28
N ILE A 74 6.68 -14.63 -8.64
CA ILE A 74 5.93 -14.40 -7.40
C ILE A 74 6.59 -15.15 -6.25
N HIS A 75 6.79 -14.44 -5.12
CA HIS A 75 7.23 -14.99 -3.85
C HIS A 75 6.10 -14.84 -2.82
N ILE A 76 5.90 -15.87 -2.01
CA ILE A 76 4.94 -15.84 -0.91
C ILE A 76 5.68 -15.49 0.39
N SER A 77 5.21 -14.41 1.05
CA SER A 77 5.59 -14.07 2.41
C SER A 77 4.50 -14.63 3.34
N ASP A 78 4.78 -15.77 3.98
CA ASP A 78 3.80 -16.52 4.75
C ASP A 78 3.67 -15.98 6.17
N GLU A 79 2.52 -15.39 6.50
CA GLU A 79 2.16 -14.88 7.83
C GLU A 79 1.04 -15.70 8.49
N ARG A 80 0.77 -16.95 8.03
CA ARG A 80 -0.37 -17.76 8.52
C ARG A 80 -0.28 -18.05 10.01
N ASP A 81 0.92 -18.19 10.57
CA ASP A 81 1.10 -18.42 12.00
C ASP A 81 0.88 -17.16 12.83
N TYR A 82 1.20 -15.98 12.30
CA TYR A 82 1.09 -14.71 13.02
C TYR A 82 0.98 -13.51 12.08
N LEU A 83 -0.14 -12.78 12.16
CA LEU A 83 -0.37 -11.57 11.38
C LEU A 83 0.51 -10.41 11.86
N LEU A 84 1.38 -9.91 10.98
CA LEU A 84 2.44 -8.97 11.33
C LEU A 84 2.08 -7.48 11.17
N ASP A 85 0.89 -7.16 10.61
CA ASP A 85 0.55 -5.81 10.21
C ASP A 85 1.50 -5.28 9.10
N THR A 86 1.30 -4.04 8.65
CA THR A 86 1.95 -3.52 7.44
C THR A 86 3.47 -3.33 7.59
N GLY A 87 3.96 -2.86 8.72
CA GLY A 87 5.40 -2.68 8.93
C GLY A 87 6.11 -4.01 9.20
N GLY A 88 5.52 -4.86 10.05
CA GLY A 88 6.07 -6.18 10.32
C GLY A 88 6.06 -7.08 9.08
N GLY A 89 5.03 -7.00 8.24
CA GLY A 89 4.95 -7.72 6.97
C GLY A 89 6.04 -7.31 5.98
N ILE A 90 6.35 -6.01 5.86
CA ILE A 90 7.50 -5.55 5.04
C ILE A 90 8.81 -6.13 5.58
N LYS A 91 9.03 -6.04 6.90
CA LYS A 91 10.26 -6.58 7.51
C LYS A 91 10.37 -8.09 7.32
N HIS A 92 9.27 -8.84 7.45
CA HIS A 92 9.24 -10.29 7.22
C HIS A 92 9.60 -10.66 5.78
N ALA A 93 9.18 -9.86 4.82
CA ALA A 93 9.48 -10.04 3.40
C ALA A 93 10.88 -9.54 2.99
N ALA A 94 11.71 -9.05 3.92
CA ALA A 94 12.99 -8.40 3.63
C ALA A 94 13.91 -9.24 2.73
N SER A 95 14.01 -10.56 2.93
CA SER A 95 14.86 -11.46 2.13
C SER A 95 14.56 -11.42 0.63
N PHE A 96 13.32 -11.09 0.24
CA PHE A 96 12.92 -10.95 -1.17
C PHE A 96 13.08 -9.51 -1.68
N LEU A 97 12.95 -8.52 -0.79
CA LEU A 97 12.90 -7.10 -1.14
C LEU A 97 14.25 -6.40 -1.07
N GLN A 98 15.18 -6.90 -0.25
CA GLN A 98 16.54 -6.35 -0.13
C GLN A 98 17.26 -6.28 -1.48
N GLY A 99 18.27 -5.40 -1.57
CA GLY A 99 19.12 -5.18 -2.75
C GLY A 99 19.43 -3.70 -2.94
N ASN A 100 19.73 -3.31 -4.18
CA ASN A 100 20.13 -1.94 -4.51
C ASN A 100 19.00 -1.09 -5.12
N GLU A 101 17.90 -1.73 -5.51
CA GLU A 101 16.79 -1.05 -6.18
C GLU A 101 15.63 -0.82 -5.21
N PRO A 102 14.95 0.33 -5.27
CA PRO A 102 13.70 0.57 -4.56
C PRO A 102 12.65 -0.50 -4.89
N PHE A 103 11.67 -0.63 -4.01
CA PHE A 103 10.53 -1.52 -4.23
C PHE A 103 9.22 -0.81 -3.90
N LEU A 104 8.16 -1.17 -4.62
CA LEU A 104 6.83 -0.60 -4.46
C LEU A 104 5.98 -1.51 -3.56
N ILE A 105 5.23 -0.91 -2.65
CA ILE A 105 4.21 -1.57 -1.84
C ILE A 105 2.83 -1.16 -2.36
N HIS A 106 1.91 -2.11 -2.47
CA HIS A 106 0.54 -1.88 -2.89
C HIS A 106 -0.45 -2.68 -2.02
N ASN A 107 -1.39 -2.00 -1.41
CA ASN A 107 -2.50 -2.70 -0.75
C ASN A 107 -3.41 -3.34 -1.81
N VAL A 108 -3.79 -4.60 -1.63
CA VAL A 108 -4.60 -5.38 -2.60
C VAL A 108 -5.99 -4.77 -2.84
N ASP A 109 -6.50 -4.02 -1.86
CA ASP A 109 -7.84 -3.43 -1.87
C ASP A 109 -7.89 -2.01 -2.45
N ILE A 110 -6.81 -1.51 -2.99
CA ILE A 110 -6.74 -0.20 -3.63
C ILE A 110 -6.87 -0.35 -5.14
N ILE A 111 -7.92 0.23 -5.69
CA ILE A 111 -8.12 0.38 -7.13
C ILE A 111 -7.92 1.85 -7.48
N SER A 112 -7.07 2.15 -8.46
CA SER A 112 -6.73 3.54 -8.80
C SER A 112 -6.27 3.70 -10.24
N ASN A 113 -6.26 4.94 -10.74
CA ASN A 113 -5.68 5.32 -12.03
C ASN A 113 -4.21 5.72 -11.95
N ILE A 114 -3.57 5.64 -10.78
CA ILE A 114 -2.17 6.06 -10.62
C ILE A 114 -1.23 5.38 -11.62
N ASP A 115 -0.33 6.15 -12.21
CA ASP A 115 0.81 5.63 -12.95
C ASP A 115 1.88 5.16 -11.96
N LEU A 116 1.95 3.83 -11.76
CA LEU A 116 2.90 3.21 -10.82
C LEU A 116 4.35 3.35 -11.28
N ARG A 117 4.60 3.45 -12.59
CA ARG A 117 5.94 3.68 -13.13
C ARG A 117 6.40 5.11 -12.87
N ALA A 118 5.52 6.10 -13.06
CA ALA A 118 5.81 7.50 -12.76
C ALA A 118 6.11 7.70 -11.27
N LEU A 119 5.30 7.11 -10.37
CA LEU A 119 5.55 7.12 -8.93
C LEU A 119 6.92 6.50 -8.57
N TYR A 120 7.24 5.35 -9.16
CA TYR A 120 8.52 4.67 -8.94
C TYR A 120 9.71 5.52 -9.45
N ASN A 121 9.61 6.07 -10.65
CA ASN A 121 10.66 6.91 -11.23
C ASN A 121 10.88 8.18 -10.41
N HIS A 122 9.81 8.84 -9.94
CA HIS A 122 9.91 9.97 -9.04
C HIS A 122 10.70 9.64 -7.76
N HIS A 123 10.45 8.46 -7.18
CA HIS A 123 11.22 8.00 -6.02
C HIS A 123 12.70 7.80 -6.35
N VAL A 124 13.02 7.21 -7.51
CA VAL A 124 14.42 7.00 -7.96
C VAL A 124 15.13 8.35 -8.15
N GLU A 125 14.48 9.32 -8.78
CA GLU A 125 15.03 10.65 -9.05
C GLU A 125 15.26 11.48 -7.79
N THR A 126 14.32 11.43 -6.84
CA THR A 126 14.39 12.23 -5.59
C THR A 126 15.10 11.51 -4.45
N ASN A 127 15.25 10.18 -4.55
CA ASN A 127 16.01 9.31 -3.65
C ASN A 127 15.72 9.49 -2.14
N PRO A 128 14.46 9.58 -1.70
CA PRO A 128 14.12 9.59 -0.28
C PRO A 128 14.20 8.18 0.32
N LEU A 129 14.00 8.04 1.63
CA LEU A 129 13.82 6.73 2.27
C LEU A 129 12.47 6.09 1.89
N ALA A 130 11.42 6.92 1.79
CA ALA A 130 10.09 6.51 1.35
C ALA A 130 9.39 7.63 0.56
N THR A 131 8.62 7.25 -0.47
CA THR A 131 7.68 8.11 -1.20
C THR A 131 6.27 7.57 -1.02
N LEU A 132 5.40 8.33 -0.38
CA LEU A 132 4.03 7.93 -0.05
C LEU A 132 3.05 8.53 -1.05
N LEU A 133 2.28 7.71 -1.76
CA LEU A 133 1.16 8.21 -2.54
C LEU A 133 0.08 8.74 -1.59
N VAL A 134 -0.30 9.99 -1.77
CA VAL A 134 -1.27 10.68 -0.91
C VAL A 134 -2.33 11.41 -1.73
N SER A 135 -3.47 11.70 -1.11
CA SER A 135 -4.57 12.41 -1.76
C SER A 135 -5.30 13.33 -0.79
N LYS A 136 -6.05 14.30 -1.33
CA LYS A 136 -6.91 15.22 -0.56
C LYS A 136 -8.32 14.63 -0.28
N ARG A 137 -8.46 13.30 -0.23
CA ARG A 137 -9.75 12.66 0.07
C ARG A 137 -10.14 12.85 1.53
N ASN A 138 -11.44 12.87 1.80
CA ASN A 138 -11.94 12.91 3.17
C ASN A 138 -11.67 11.59 3.90
N THR A 139 -11.10 11.70 5.09
CA THR A 139 -10.84 10.60 6.02
C THR A 139 -10.80 11.14 7.45
N SER A 140 -10.83 10.29 8.45
CA SER A 140 -10.55 10.70 9.83
C SER A 140 -9.05 10.81 10.14
N ARG A 141 -8.19 10.18 9.34
CA ARG A 141 -6.75 10.03 9.64
C ARG A 141 -5.90 10.65 8.53
N TYR A 142 -5.14 11.67 8.88
CA TYR A 142 -4.27 12.39 7.95
C TYR A 142 -2.81 12.27 8.33
N LEU A 143 -1.95 12.18 7.33
CA LEU A 143 -0.52 12.45 7.44
C LEU A 143 -0.29 13.95 7.25
N LEU A 144 0.64 14.51 8.01
CA LEU A 144 0.96 15.93 8.02
C LEU A 144 2.32 16.15 7.38
N PHE A 145 2.35 16.98 6.34
CA PHE A 145 3.54 17.27 5.55
C PHE A 145 3.86 18.76 5.60
N ASN A 146 5.15 19.09 5.65
CA ASN A 146 5.60 20.45 5.53
C ASN A 146 5.53 20.96 4.07
N LYS A 147 5.98 22.20 3.82
CA LYS A 147 5.94 22.84 2.50
C LYS A 147 6.82 22.13 1.45
N GLU A 148 7.84 21.41 1.89
CA GLU A 148 8.73 20.58 1.08
C GLU A 148 8.21 19.15 0.89
N ASN A 149 6.92 18.89 1.22
CA ASN A 149 6.28 17.57 1.17
C ASN A 149 6.96 16.50 2.04
N LYS A 150 7.70 16.89 3.09
CA LYS A 150 8.31 15.96 4.04
C LYS A 150 7.31 15.62 5.15
N LEU A 151 7.20 14.33 5.50
CA LEU A 151 6.34 13.86 6.59
C LEU A 151 6.82 14.41 7.94
N CYS A 152 5.90 14.99 8.69
CA CYS A 152 6.16 15.60 9.99
C CYS A 152 5.27 15.10 11.11
N GLY A 153 4.10 14.54 10.80
CA GLY A 153 3.16 14.10 11.82
C GLY A 153 1.95 13.37 11.25
N TRP A 154 1.04 13.10 12.16
CA TRP A 154 -0.24 12.45 11.88
C TRP A 154 -1.32 13.06 12.76
N HIS A 155 -2.53 13.16 12.24
CA HIS A 155 -3.68 13.72 12.90
C HIS A 155 -4.93 12.86 12.69
N ASN A 156 -5.69 12.63 13.76
CA ASN A 156 -7.02 12.05 13.68
C ASN A 156 -8.05 13.14 13.99
N ARG A 157 -8.79 13.57 12.98
CA ARG A 157 -9.80 14.62 13.10
C ARG A 157 -11.02 14.25 13.96
N GLU A 158 -11.34 12.96 14.06
CA GLU A 158 -12.47 12.48 14.87
C GLU A 158 -12.14 12.52 16.37
N THR A 159 -10.93 12.17 16.75
CA THR A 159 -10.50 12.09 18.15
C THR A 159 -9.70 13.31 18.61
N GLY A 160 -9.21 14.13 17.68
CA GLY A 160 -8.27 15.23 17.96
C GLY A 160 -6.85 14.77 18.29
N GLU A 161 -6.55 13.47 18.18
CA GLU A 161 -5.23 12.93 18.47
C GLU A 161 -4.21 13.38 17.42
N VAL A 162 -3.08 13.91 17.88
CA VAL A 162 -1.95 14.32 17.04
C VAL A 162 -0.70 13.54 17.46
N LYS A 163 0.07 13.05 16.49
CA LYS A 163 1.37 12.38 16.70
C LYS A 163 2.44 13.09 15.90
N SER A 164 3.52 13.51 16.55
CA SER A 164 4.72 14.04 15.90
C SER A 164 5.93 13.83 16.80
N PHE A 165 7.10 13.73 16.20
CA PHE A 165 8.39 13.70 16.89
C PHE A 165 9.14 15.03 16.77
N TYR A 166 8.48 16.08 16.26
CA TYR A 166 9.00 17.45 16.27
C TYR A 166 8.58 18.17 17.54
N PRO A 167 9.46 18.91 18.21
CA PRO A 167 9.08 19.77 19.34
C PRO A 167 8.12 20.88 18.88
N ASP A 168 7.25 21.33 19.77
CA ASP A 168 6.30 22.45 19.57
C ASP A 168 5.47 22.32 18.28
N PHE A 169 4.98 21.11 18.00
CA PHE A 169 4.28 20.76 16.79
C PHE A 169 2.82 21.30 16.80
N ASP A 170 2.51 22.24 15.88
CA ASP A 170 1.16 22.71 15.62
C ASP A 170 0.65 22.10 14.29
N PRO A 171 -0.34 21.17 14.32
CA PRO A 171 -0.82 20.49 13.13
C PRO A 171 -1.40 21.44 12.06
N ASN A 172 -1.87 22.65 12.46
CA ASN A 172 -2.45 23.62 11.53
C ASN A 172 -1.43 24.27 10.59
N GLN A 173 -0.14 24.09 10.84
CA GLN A 173 0.95 24.64 10.00
C GLN A 173 1.36 23.69 8.88
N TYR A 174 0.74 22.51 8.79
CA TYR A 174 1.11 21.43 7.86
C TYR A 174 -0.02 21.10 6.88
N ASN A 175 0.37 20.63 5.71
CA ASN A 175 -0.58 20.10 4.72
C ASN A 175 -1.09 18.72 5.17
N GLU A 176 -2.39 18.54 5.17
CA GLU A 176 -3.05 17.27 5.49
C GLU A 176 -3.33 16.46 4.23
N TYR A 177 -2.85 15.22 4.21
CA TYR A 177 -3.16 14.28 3.14
C TYR A 177 -3.55 12.92 3.71
N ALA A 178 -4.49 12.26 3.04
CA ALA A 178 -4.82 10.86 3.29
C ALA A 178 -3.79 9.95 2.62
N PHE A 179 -3.24 8.99 3.37
CA PHE A 179 -2.40 7.94 2.80
C PHE A 179 -3.22 7.01 1.91
N SER A 180 -2.70 6.68 0.75
CA SER A 180 -3.39 5.94 -0.29
C SER A 180 -3.11 4.43 -0.31
N GLY A 181 -2.29 3.91 0.63
CA GLY A 181 -1.95 2.48 0.68
C GLY A 181 -0.99 2.01 -0.42
N ILE A 182 -0.36 2.96 -1.14
CA ILE A 182 0.66 2.71 -2.15
C ILE A 182 1.88 3.57 -1.82
N HIS A 183 3.06 2.98 -1.80
CA HIS A 183 4.30 3.70 -1.53
C HIS A 183 5.53 3.02 -2.14
N VAL A 184 6.59 3.76 -2.37
CA VAL A 184 7.89 3.24 -2.82
C VAL A 184 8.92 3.43 -1.71
N LEU A 185 9.73 2.41 -1.48
CA LEU A 185 10.70 2.33 -0.40
C LEU A 185 12.10 2.08 -0.93
N SER A 186 13.08 2.81 -0.38
CA SER A 186 14.48 2.45 -0.51
C SER A 186 14.77 1.19 0.33
N PRO A 187 15.60 0.23 -0.16
CA PRO A 187 16.03 -0.93 0.64
C PRO A 187 16.72 -0.56 1.96
N LYS A 188 17.28 0.64 2.07
CA LYS A 188 17.82 1.20 3.33
C LYS A 188 16.79 1.29 4.45
N ILE A 189 15.51 1.11 4.15
CA ILE A 189 14.43 1.08 5.15
C ILE A 189 14.66 -0.05 6.17
N PHE A 190 15.27 -1.17 5.76
CA PHE A 190 15.52 -2.31 6.63
C PHE A 190 16.55 -2.01 7.73
N ASP A 191 17.51 -1.11 7.48
CA ASP A 191 18.49 -0.65 8.49
C ASP A 191 17.77 0.08 9.64
N TRP A 192 16.75 0.88 9.29
CA TRP A 192 15.91 1.58 10.26
C TRP A 192 14.89 0.69 10.99
N MET A 193 14.57 -0.47 10.40
CA MET A 193 13.67 -1.46 11.01
C MET A 193 14.37 -2.44 11.95
N GLU A 194 15.68 -2.37 12.15
CA GLU A 194 16.45 -3.38 12.86
C GLU A 194 15.87 -3.67 14.26
N GLU A 195 15.56 -2.63 15.04
CA GLU A 195 15.01 -2.73 16.39
C GLU A 195 13.48 -3.01 16.42
N TRP A 196 12.78 -2.90 15.32
CA TRP A 196 11.34 -3.15 15.24
C TRP A 196 11.07 -4.65 15.06
N THR A 197 10.34 -5.27 15.99
CA THR A 197 10.04 -6.70 15.96
C THR A 197 8.55 -7.00 16.05
N GLY A 198 8.14 -8.16 15.51
CA GLY A 198 6.77 -8.63 15.58
C GLY A 198 5.78 -7.77 14.78
N LYS A 199 4.61 -7.56 15.34
CA LYS A 199 3.50 -6.86 14.71
C LYS A 199 3.57 -5.35 14.92
N PHE A 200 3.68 -4.57 13.85
CA PHE A 200 3.60 -3.11 13.92
C PHE A 200 3.08 -2.48 12.62
N PRO A 201 2.30 -1.37 12.71
CA PRO A 201 1.85 -0.61 11.56
C PRO A 201 3.00 0.20 10.95
N ILE A 202 3.07 0.26 9.61
CA ILE A 202 4.11 1.02 8.90
C ILE A 202 4.04 2.52 9.20
N ILE A 203 2.85 3.08 9.42
CA ILE A 203 2.68 4.51 9.73
C ILE A 203 3.34 4.87 11.08
N ASN A 204 3.20 4.03 12.10
CA ASN A 204 3.87 4.26 13.39
C ASN A 204 5.40 4.26 13.24
N PHE A 205 5.91 3.33 12.41
CA PHE A 205 7.32 3.28 12.08
C PHE A 205 7.76 4.56 11.34
N TYR A 206 7.05 4.99 10.31
CA TYR A 206 7.37 6.24 9.59
C TYR A 206 7.40 7.44 10.52
N LEU A 207 6.44 7.58 11.40
CA LEU A 207 6.40 8.69 12.36
C LEU A 207 7.60 8.68 13.30
N SER A 208 8.06 7.49 13.74
CA SER A 208 9.20 7.38 14.66
C SER A 208 10.54 7.84 14.05
N ILE A 209 10.66 7.79 12.72
CA ILE A 209 11.91 8.11 12.00
C ILE A 209 11.82 9.38 11.14
N CYS A 210 10.62 9.97 10.92
CA CYS A 210 10.43 11.08 9.97
C CYS A 210 11.25 12.34 10.30
N ALA A 211 11.56 12.58 11.57
CA ALA A 211 12.43 13.68 11.99
C ALA A 211 13.90 13.46 11.59
N LYS A 212 14.33 12.21 11.41
CA LYS A 212 15.73 11.83 11.13
C LYS A 212 15.96 11.45 9.67
N THR A 213 14.91 11.23 8.91
CA THR A 213 14.99 10.73 7.52
C THR A 213 14.10 11.54 6.58
N ASN A 214 14.18 11.24 5.29
CA ASN A 214 13.35 11.86 4.27
C ASN A 214 12.24 10.88 3.85
N ILE A 215 11.02 11.17 4.28
CA ILE A 215 9.79 10.48 3.87
C ILE A 215 8.93 11.54 3.20
N HIS A 216 8.66 11.39 1.91
CA HIS A 216 8.02 12.42 1.10
C HIS A 216 6.63 12.01 0.62
N ALA A 217 5.75 12.99 0.48
CA ALA A 217 4.49 12.82 -0.21
C ALA A 217 4.69 12.88 -1.73
N TYR A 218 3.95 12.03 -2.44
CA TYR A 218 3.67 12.15 -3.86
C TYR A 218 2.16 12.39 -3.99
N ALA A 219 1.77 13.62 -4.31
CA ALA A 219 0.38 14.01 -4.52
C ALA A 219 0.13 14.13 -6.02
N ASP A 220 -0.87 13.40 -6.52
CA ASP A 220 -1.34 13.51 -7.90
C ASP A 220 -2.75 14.14 -7.87
N GLU A 221 -2.91 15.29 -8.52
CA GLU A 221 -4.17 16.03 -8.56
C GLU A 221 -5.26 15.31 -9.37
N HIS A 222 -4.86 14.39 -10.26
CA HIS A 222 -5.76 13.58 -11.08
C HIS A 222 -6.00 12.18 -10.50
N LEU A 223 -5.52 11.92 -9.27
CA LEU A 223 -5.66 10.62 -8.62
C LEU A 223 -7.13 10.32 -8.32
N HIS A 224 -7.66 9.31 -8.99
CA HIS A 224 -8.88 8.62 -8.61
C HIS A 224 -8.53 7.32 -7.92
N LEU A 225 -8.99 7.16 -6.69
CA LEU A 225 -8.66 6.02 -5.84
C LEU A 225 -9.89 5.53 -5.07
N ILE A 226 -10.07 4.22 -5.05
CA ILE A 226 -11.14 3.55 -4.33
C ILE A 226 -10.50 2.53 -3.37
N ASP A 227 -10.79 2.69 -2.08
CA ASP A 227 -10.48 1.70 -1.03
C ASP A 227 -11.66 0.73 -0.93
N VAL A 228 -11.46 -0.50 -1.40
CA VAL A 228 -12.48 -1.56 -1.40
C VAL A 228 -12.51 -2.24 -0.04
N GLY A 229 -12.85 -1.47 0.97
CA GLY A 229 -12.91 -1.90 2.37
C GLY A 229 -14.31 -2.20 2.90
N LYS A 230 -15.36 -1.90 2.13
CA LYS A 230 -16.78 -2.06 2.51
C LYS A 230 -17.59 -2.57 1.32
N PRO A 231 -18.74 -3.24 1.52
CA PRO A 231 -19.58 -3.75 0.44
C PRO A 231 -19.98 -2.66 -0.58
N GLU A 232 -20.30 -1.45 -0.10
CA GLU A 232 -20.73 -0.34 -0.95
C GLU A 232 -19.63 0.11 -1.93
N THR A 233 -18.36 -0.05 -1.55
CA THR A 233 -17.22 0.35 -2.39
C THR A 233 -16.89 -0.65 -3.49
N LEU A 234 -17.41 -1.89 -3.44
CA LEU A 234 -17.26 -2.87 -4.52
C LEU A 234 -17.91 -2.36 -5.81
N GLN A 235 -19.17 -1.92 -5.73
CA GLN A 235 -19.90 -1.41 -6.91
C GLN A 235 -19.25 -0.13 -7.48
N VAL A 236 -18.72 0.73 -6.60
CA VAL A 236 -18.00 1.93 -7.03
C VAL A 236 -16.73 1.56 -7.79
N ALA A 237 -15.98 0.56 -7.31
CA ALA A 237 -14.79 0.05 -7.98
C ALA A 237 -15.10 -0.61 -9.34
N GLU A 238 -16.23 -1.34 -9.43
CA GLU A 238 -16.69 -1.90 -10.70
C GLU A 238 -17.00 -0.84 -11.74
N ASN A 239 -17.72 0.22 -11.36
CA ASN A 239 -18.05 1.32 -12.25
C ASN A 239 -16.78 2.05 -12.72
N PHE A 240 -15.87 2.35 -11.79
CA PHE A 240 -14.59 3.00 -12.10
C PHE A 240 -13.78 2.19 -13.14
N LEU A 241 -13.66 0.87 -12.95
CA LEU A 241 -12.93 0.04 -13.91
C LEU A 241 -13.61 -0.04 -15.28
N ARG A 242 -14.95 0.00 -15.34
CA ARG A 242 -15.69 0.03 -16.64
C ARG A 242 -15.41 1.32 -17.40
N GLU A 243 -15.43 2.47 -16.71
CA GLU A 243 -15.18 3.77 -17.31
C GLU A 243 -13.73 3.90 -17.80
N SER A 244 -12.76 3.37 -17.03
CA SER A 244 -11.34 3.41 -17.40
C SER A 244 -10.97 2.54 -18.61
N PHE A 245 -11.80 1.57 -18.98
CA PHE A 245 -11.59 0.67 -20.13
C PHE A 245 -12.49 0.99 -21.33
N THR A 246 -13.31 2.04 -21.25
CA THR A 246 -14.08 2.50 -22.43
C THR A 246 -13.15 3.42 -23.23
N PRO A 247 -12.69 3.04 -24.45
CA PRO A 247 -11.91 3.96 -25.27
C PRO A 247 -12.78 5.18 -25.59
N ASP A 248 -12.18 6.37 -25.48
CA ASP A 248 -12.80 7.61 -25.96
C ASP A 248 -13.32 7.40 -27.38
N LYS A 249 -14.62 7.66 -27.58
CA LYS A 249 -15.30 7.59 -28.89
C LYS A 249 -14.92 8.76 -29.77
#